data_96af7abe2e4cb4cddb9a4cbe441dad92
#
_entry.id   96af7abe2e4cb4cddb9a4cbe441dad92
#
_cell.length_a   1.000
_cell.length_b   1.000
_cell.length_c   1.000
_cell.angle_alpha   90.00
_cell.angle_beta   90.00
_cell.angle_gamma   90.00
#
_symmetry.space_group_name_H-M   'P 1'
#
loop_
_entity.id
_entity.type
_entity.pdbx_description
1 polymer ?
#
loop_
_entity_poly.entity_id
_entity_poly.type
_entity_poly.pdbx_seq_one_letter_code
_entity_poly.pdbx_strand_id
1 'polypeptide(L)'
;MKPEIKKILMQMLSDAGINSCANTDDFTWLFTAVKDNAEQLRAHLQTVTYNTTGDYKTTFFVNGLRAIITTWLDNDCADSVEQMNELAMREYRKLFSIAF
;
A
#
# COMPACT_ATOMS: atom_id res chain seq x y z
N MET A 1 1.95 -2.60 12.32
CA MET A 1 1.94 -3.25 10.99
C MET A 1 2.88 -4.46 10.99
N LYS A 2 2.47 -5.53 10.37
CA LYS A 2 3.30 -6.74 10.25
C LYS A 2 4.56 -6.43 9.43
N PRO A 3 5.74 -6.91 9.89
CA PRO A 3 6.99 -6.64 9.16
C PRO A 3 7.01 -7.14 7.73
N GLU A 4 6.36 -8.27 7.45
CA GLU A 4 6.30 -8.81 6.09
C GLU A 4 5.55 -7.86 5.14
N ILE A 5 4.46 -7.29 5.61
CA ILE A 5 3.66 -6.36 4.81
C ILE A 5 4.46 -5.11 4.53
N LYS A 6 5.10 -4.56 5.57
CA LYS A 6 5.94 -3.37 5.42
C LYS A 6 7.04 -3.60 4.39
N LYS A 7 7.69 -4.76 4.46
CA LYS A 7 8.76 -5.12 3.53
C LYS A 7 8.26 -5.21 2.09
N ILE A 8 7.12 -5.83 1.88
CA ILE A 8 6.53 -5.97 0.54
C ILE A 8 6.19 -4.59 -0.03
N LEU A 9 5.60 -3.72 0.77
CA LEU A 9 5.22 -2.38 0.32
C LEU A 9 6.44 -1.52 0.02
N MET A 10 7.48 -1.60 0.85
CA MET A 10 8.73 -0.90 0.59
C MET A 10 9.39 -1.39 -0.70
N GLN A 11 9.34 -2.70 -0.95
CA GLN A 11 9.87 -3.27 -2.17
C GLN A 11 9.08 -2.78 -3.39
N MET A 12 7.76 -2.69 -3.27
CA MET A 12 6.91 -2.16 -4.34
C MET A 12 7.34 -0.75 -4.74
N LEU A 13 7.56 0.11 -3.76
CA LEU A 13 8.00 1.48 -4.03
C LEU A 13 9.42 1.50 -4.59
N SER A 14 10.31 0.69 -4.06
CA SER A 14 11.69 0.61 -4.52
C SER A 14 11.76 0.12 -5.97
N ASP A 15 10.94 -0.85 -6.33
CA ASP A 15 10.88 -1.37 -7.70
C ASP A 15 10.40 -0.30 -8.68
N ALA A 16 9.59 0.63 -8.21
CA ALA A 16 9.14 1.77 -9.01
C ALA A 16 10.16 2.92 -9.03
N GLY A 17 11.31 2.74 -8.37
CA GLY A 17 12.33 3.78 -8.29
C GLY A 17 12.03 4.86 -7.27
N ILE A 18 11.15 4.57 -6.31
CA ILE A 18 10.73 5.54 -5.29
C ILE A 18 11.47 5.25 -3.99
N ASN A 19 12.24 6.23 -3.53
CA ASN A 19 12.86 6.17 -2.22
C ASN A 19 11.87 6.67 -1.18
N SER A 20 11.47 5.81 -0.27
CA SER A 20 10.58 6.21 0.79
C SER A 20 11.10 5.72 2.12
N CYS A 21 10.72 6.43 3.17
CA CYS A 21 11.08 6.08 4.53
C CYS A 21 9.81 5.66 5.26
N ALA A 22 9.77 4.42 5.71
CA ALA A 22 8.62 3.90 6.46
C ALA A 22 8.71 4.39 7.90
N ASN A 23 8.43 5.67 8.10
CA ASN A 23 8.66 6.37 9.35
C ASN A 23 7.45 6.43 10.27
N THR A 24 6.37 5.77 9.92
CA THR A 24 5.18 5.67 10.78
C THR A 24 4.79 4.21 10.93
N ASP A 25 4.01 3.90 11.98
CA ASP A 25 3.54 2.53 12.21
C ASP A 25 2.26 2.20 11.45
N ASP A 26 1.73 3.16 10.73
CA ASP A 26 0.55 3.00 9.92
C ASP A 26 0.91 3.07 8.43
N PHE A 27 -0.05 3.37 7.58
CA PHE A 27 0.15 3.44 6.13
C PHE A 27 0.35 4.86 5.61
N THR A 28 0.48 5.84 6.49
CA THR A 28 0.67 7.24 6.09
C THR A 28 1.90 7.40 5.20
N TRP A 29 3.02 6.76 5.56
CA TRP A 29 4.24 6.83 4.77
C TRP A 29 4.04 6.30 3.35
N LEU A 30 3.23 5.25 3.22
CA LEU A 30 2.95 4.64 1.92
C LEU A 30 2.16 5.60 1.03
N PHE A 31 1.03 6.09 1.53
CA PHE A 31 0.17 6.96 0.74
C PHE A 31 0.82 8.30 0.44
N THR A 32 1.66 8.80 1.34
CA THR A 32 2.45 10.01 1.08
C THR A 32 3.40 9.78 -0.08
N ALA A 33 4.14 8.67 -0.06
CA ALA A 33 5.07 8.34 -1.15
C ALA A 33 4.33 8.14 -2.47
N VAL A 34 3.18 7.50 -2.44
CA VAL A 34 2.35 7.28 -3.64
C VAL A 34 1.92 8.62 -4.23
N LYS A 35 1.40 9.52 -3.40
CA LYS A 35 0.92 10.82 -3.86
C LYS A 35 2.06 11.67 -4.44
N ASP A 36 3.21 11.67 -3.77
CA ASP A 36 4.36 12.46 -4.19
C ASP A 36 4.99 11.95 -5.49
N ASN A 37 4.72 10.69 -5.84
CA ASN A 37 5.30 10.05 -7.02
C ASN A 37 4.22 9.39 -7.89
N ALA A 38 3.06 10.02 -7.98
CA ALA A 38 1.87 9.43 -8.58
C ALA A 38 2.08 8.95 -10.02
N GLU A 39 2.72 9.77 -10.85
CA GLU A 39 2.94 9.44 -12.26
C GLU A 39 3.86 8.24 -12.41
N GLN A 40 4.94 8.22 -11.67
CA GLN A 40 5.94 7.15 -11.70
C GLN A 40 5.32 5.83 -11.24
N LEU A 41 4.54 5.88 -10.18
CA LEU A 41 3.92 4.69 -9.64
C LEU A 41 2.79 4.18 -10.54
N ARG A 42 2.01 5.09 -11.12
CA ARG A 42 0.95 4.72 -12.06
C ARG A 42 1.50 3.91 -13.23
N ALA A 43 2.60 4.36 -13.82
CA ALA A 43 3.25 3.65 -14.91
C ALA A 43 3.74 2.27 -14.48
N HIS A 44 4.33 2.18 -13.28
CA HIS A 44 4.85 0.93 -12.76
C HIS A 44 3.74 -0.09 -12.48
N LEU A 45 2.66 0.34 -11.84
CA LEU A 45 1.59 -0.57 -11.45
C LEU A 45 0.83 -1.18 -12.62
N GLN A 46 0.90 -0.57 -13.79
CA GLN A 46 0.25 -1.12 -14.98
C GLN A 46 0.98 -2.34 -15.54
N THR A 47 2.24 -2.52 -15.19
CA THR A 47 3.09 -3.54 -15.81
C THR A 47 3.54 -4.64 -14.86
N VAL A 48 3.25 -4.52 -13.56
CA VAL A 48 3.81 -5.42 -12.55
C VAL A 48 2.73 -6.22 -11.85
N THR A 49 3.00 -7.52 -11.70
CA THR A 49 2.20 -8.40 -10.87
C THR A 49 3.01 -8.75 -9.63
N TYR A 50 2.45 -8.52 -8.46
CA TYR A 50 3.12 -8.87 -7.22
C TYR A 50 2.69 -10.23 -6.75
N ASN A 51 3.66 -11.12 -6.61
CA ASN A 51 3.42 -12.43 -6.05
C ASN A 51 3.85 -12.40 -4.59
N THR A 52 2.88 -12.56 -3.71
CA THR A 52 3.15 -12.80 -2.31
C THR A 52 3.02 -14.30 -2.07
N THR A 53 3.96 -14.87 -1.35
CA THR A 53 3.94 -16.31 -1.11
C THR A 53 3.59 -16.61 0.34
N GLY A 54 2.89 -17.70 0.56
CA GLY A 54 2.68 -18.30 1.87
C GLY A 54 1.36 -17.93 2.53
N ASP A 55 1.21 -16.71 3.01
CA ASP A 55 0.06 -16.34 3.83
C ASP A 55 -1.07 -15.75 2.98
N TYR A 56 -2.22 -16.41 2.99
CA TYR A 56 -3.39 -15.95 2.22
C TYR A 56 -3.86 -14.57 2.65
N LYS A 57 -3.85 -14.28 3.93
CA LYS A 57 -4.29 -12.97 4.43
C LYS A 57 -3.35 -11.85 3.97
N THR A 58 -2.06 -12.10 4.02
CA THR A 58 -1.06 -11.13 3.53
C THR A 58 -1.24 -10.90 2.03
N THR A 59 -1.43 -11.96 1.26
CA THR A 59 -1.65 -11.88 -0.18
C THR A 59 -2.90 -11.07 -0.49
N PHE A 60 -3.99 -11.36 0.20
CA PHE A 60 -5.25 -10.65 0.03
C PHE A 60 -5.10 -9.17 0.34
N PHE A 61 -4.45 -8.86 1.47
CA PHE A 61 -4.31 -7.47 1.92
C PHE A 61 -3.42 -6.65 0.98
N VAL A 62 -2.28 -7.20 0.59
CA VAL A 62 -1.34 -6.49 -0.29
C VAL A 62 -1.96 -6.23 -1.65
N ASN A 63 -2.65 -7.21 -2.22
CA ASN A 63 -3.31 -7.01 -3.50
C ASN A 63 -4.50 -6.07 -3.40
N GLY A 64 -5.20 -6.08 -2.26
CA GLY A 64 -6.25 -5.11 -1.98
C GLY A 64 -5.72 -3.69 -1.89
N LEU A 65 -4.59 -3.50 -1.22
CA LEU A 65 -3.92 -2.19 -1.17
C LEU A 65 -3.51 -1.72 -2.56
N ARG A 66 -2.96 -2.62 -3.36
CA ARG A 66 -2.57 -2.28 -4.73
C ARG A 66 -3.78 -1.79 -5.52
N ALA A 67 -4.90 -2.47 -5.40
CA ALA A 67 -6.14 -2.08 -6.08
C ALA A 67 -6.63 -0.71 -5.59
N ILE A 68 -6.58 -0.48 -4.28
CA ILE A 68 -6.97 0.79 -3.69
C ILE A 68 -6.06 1.92 -4.19
N ILE A 69 -4.76 1.69 -4.21
CA ILE A 69 -3.78 2.67 -4.70
C ILE A 69 -4.05 2.99 -6.17
N THR A 70 -4.29 1.98 -6.99
CA THR A 70 -4.58 2.18 -8.40
C THR A 70 -5.83 3.04 -8.60
N THR A 71 -6.89 2.73 -7.86
CA THR A 71 -8.13 3.49 -7.93
C THR A 71 -7.91 4.94 -7.48
N TRP A 72 -7.16 5.13 -6.41
CA TRP A 72 -6.84 6.46 -5.89
C TRP A 72 -6.07 7.29 -6.92
N LEU A 73 -5.08 6.67 -7.58
CA LEU A 73 -4.32 7.33 -8.65
C LEU A 73 -5.22 7.68 -9.83
N ASP A 74 -6.13 6.78 -10.21
CA ASP A 74 -7.07 7.02 -11.30
C ASP A 74 -8.05 8.15 -10.99
N ASN A 75 -8.29 8.41 -9.71
CA ASN A 75 -9.12 9.52 -9.24
C ASN A 75 -8.30 10.75 -8.90
N ASP A 76 -7.07 10.84 -9.39
CA ASP A 76 -6.16 11.96 -9.17
C ASP A 76 -5.90 12.25 -7.69
N CYS A 77 -5.85 11.21 -6.88
CA CYS A 77 -5.63 11.31 -5.44
C CYS A 77 -6.62 12.26 -4.76
N ALA A 78 -7.90 12.13 -5.12
CA ALA A 78 -8.94 13.05 -4.64
C ALA A 78 -9.13 12.97 -3.13
N ASP A 79 -9.05 11.77 -2.54
CA ASP A 79 -9.12 11.62 -1.10
C ASP A 79 -7.77 11.99 -0.47
N SER A 80 -7.80 12.43 0.78
CA SER A 80 -6.56 12.80 1.47
C SER A 80 -5.75 11.58 1.87
N VAL A 81 -4.46 11.79 2.14
CA VAL A 81 -3.59 10.74 2.67
C VAL A 81 -4.17 10.18 3.97
N GLU A 82 -4.71 11.05 4.82
CA GLU A 82 -5.30 10.64 6.09
C GLU A 82 -6.49 9.72 5.88
N GLN A 83 -7.35 10.04 4.92
CA GLN A 83 -8.50 9.21 4.58
C GLN A 83 -8.08 7.85 4.04
N MET A 84 -7.06 7.82 3.19
CA MET A 84 -6.55 6.58 2.63
C MET A 84 -5.89 5.73 3.71
N ASN A 85 -5.14 6.35 4.60
CA ASN A 85 -4.54 5.64 5.73
C ASN A 85 -5.61 5.02 6.62
N GLU A 86 -6.65 5.77 6.91
CA GLU A 86 -7.75 5.28 7.77
C GLU A 86 -8.45 4.08 7.15
N LEU A 87 -8.70 4.13 5.86
CA LEU A 87 -9.29 3.02 5.12
C LEU A 87 -8.39 1.77 5.21
N ALA A 88 -7.11 1.93 4.92
CA ALA A 88 -6.16 0.82 4.96
C ALA A 88 -6.02 0.24 6.36
N MET A 89 -5.96 1.09 7.38
CA MET A 89 -5.84 0.63 8.75
C MET A 89 -7.08 -0.14 9.20
N ARG A 90 -8.26 0.30 8.78
CA ARG A 90 -9.50 -0.38 9.10
C ARG A 90 -9.52 -1.79 8.51
N GLU A 91 -9.15 -1.91 7.24
CA GLU A 91 -9.11 -3.21 6.57
C GLU A 91 -8.01 -4.11 7.15
N TYR A 92 -6.88 -3.51 7.50
CA TYR A 92 -5.80 -4.23 8.14
C TYR A 92 -6.25 -4.84 9.47
N ARG A 93 -6.93 -4.04 10.30
CA ARG A 93 -7.42 -4.52 11.59
C ARG A 93 -8.47 -5.62 11.45
N LYS A 94 -9.35 -5.51 10.46
CA LYS A 94 -10.35 -6.55 10.20
C LYS A 94 -9.70 -7.88 9.85
N LEU A 95 -8.63 -7.83 9.07
CA LEU A 95 -8.02 -9.04 8.54
C LEU A 95 -7.02 -9.67 9.51
N PHE A 96 -6.27 -8.85 10.23
CA PHE A 96 -5.17 -9.31 11.08
C PHE A 96 -5.42 -9.15 12.57
N SER A 97 -6.47 -8.47 12.96
CA SER A 97 -6.80 -8.38 14.37
C SER A 97 -7.39 -9.68 14.81
N ILE A 98 -6.76 -10.24 15.81
CA ILE A 98 -7.23 -11.48 16.35
C ILE A 98 -7.86 -11.24 17.67
N ALA A 99 -8.05 -10.02 17.94
CA ALA A 99 -8.60 -9.71 19.24
C ALA A 99 -10.01 -10.21 19.29
N PHE A 100 -10.19 -11.06 20.11
CA PHE A 100 -11.46 -11.48 20.56
C PHE A 100 -11.33 -12.33 21.73
#